data_8a101de848cd75d1aa1ec37cb09b896a
#
_entry.id   8a101de848cd75d1aa1ec37cb09b896a
#
_cell.length_a   1.000
_cell.length_b   1.000
_cell.length_c   1.000
_cell.angle_alpha   90.00
_cell.angle_beta   90.00
_cell.angle_gamma   90.00
#
_symmetry.space_group_name_H-M   'P 1'
#
loop_
_entity.id
_entity.type
_entity.pdbx_description
1 polymer ?
#
loop_
_entity_poly.entity_id
_entity_poly.type
_entity_poly.pdbx_seq_one_letter_code
_entity_poly.pdbx_strand_id
1 'polypeptide(L)'
;MNRLLANPFTNPTIVAGYEAWYETSGRRADRLEKALLRRLLAGFSRPRTLLEVGCGTGHFTRWFGEQGLQAMGLDLSSPMLAEAVHLGSLPYVQGDALALPFQAGAFDLVALITTLEFVNDPVQALSEATRVAQHGLILGVLNRQSLLAWRRKRSGESLWQMARFFTPAELVRLMQQAAAGTRVKIVWRTTLWPVWPGELPLSWGGFIGMAVSMVEP
;
A
#
# COMPACT_ATOMS: atom_id res chain seq x y z
N MET A 1 -1.14 -23.58 18.51
CA MET A 1 -2.13 -23.99 17.48
C MET A 1 -2.30 -22.80 16.54
N ASN A 2 -1.56 -22.83 15.44
CA ASN A 2 -1.36 -21.73 14.51
C ASN A 2 -2.65 -21.53 13.71
N ARG A 3 -3.46 -20.50 14.00
CA ARG A 3 -4.47 -20.03 13.08
C ARG A 3 -3.74 -19.38 11.90
N LEU A 4 -3.47 -20.15 10.86
CA LEU A 4 -3.36 -19.62 9.51
C LEU A 4 -4.68 -18.91 9.25
N LEU A 5 -4.74 -17.61 9.51
CA LEU A 5 -5.86 -16.78 9.10
C LEU A 5 -5.93 -16.94 7.59
N ALA A 6 -6.98 -17.58 7.10
CA ALA A 6 -7.19 -17.74 5.67
C ALA A 6 -7.11 -16.35 5.05
N ASN A 7 -6.27 -16.18 4.04
CA ASN A 7 -6.13 -14.92 3.31
C ASN A 7 -7.52 -14.50 2.80
N PRO A 8 -8.13 -13.40 3.28
CA PRO A 8 -9.48 -13.02 2.91
C PRO A 8 -9.63 -12.76 1.41
N PHE A 9 -8.54 -12.41 0.75
CA PHE A 9 -8.48 -12.10 -0.67
C PHE A 9 -8.48 -13.32 -1.59
N THR A 10 -8.57 -14.54 -1.03
CA THR A 10 -8.87 -15.76 -1.81
C THR A 10 -10.38 -16.01 -1.93
N ASN A 11 -11.23 -15.26 -1.22
CA ASN A 11 -12.68 -15.39 -1.28
C ASN A 11 -13.23 -14.78 -2.59
N PRO A 12 -13.92 -15.56 -3.45
CA PRO A 12 -14.44 -15.07 -4.74
C PRO A 12 -15.37 -13.88 -4.62
N THR A 13 -16.16 -13.80 -3.55
CA THR A 13 -17.09 -12.67 -3.31
C THR A 13 -16.32 -11.37 -3.05
N ILE A 14 -15.20 -11.44 -2.32
CA ILE A 14 -14.34 -10.27 -2.08
C ILE A 14 -13.66 -9.83 -3.39
N VAL A 15 -13.13 -10.80 -4.15
CA VAL A 15 -12.47 -10.53 -5.43
C VAL A 15 -13.43 -9.84 -6.41
N ALA A 16 -14.62 -10.42 -6.60
CA ALA A 16 -15.64 -9.91 -7.54
C ALA A 16 -16.16 -8.50 -7.18
N GLY A 17 -16.20 -8.15 -5.89
CA GLY A 17 -16.67 -6.84 -5.41
C GLY A 17 -15.57 -5.78 -5.31
N TYR A 18 -14.31 -6.15 -5.48
CA TYR A 18 -13.18 -5.28 -5.15
C TYR A 18 -13.09 -4.04 -6.04
N GLU A 19 -13.12 -4.21 -7.36
CA GLU A 19 -13.08 -3.09 -8.32
C GLU A 19 -14.35 -2.24 -8.25
N ALA A 20 -15.53 -2.86 -8.14
CA ALA A 20 -16.80 -2.15 -8.04
C ALA A 20 -16.85 -1.17 -6.85
N TRP A 21 -16.11 -1.46 -5.79
CA TRP A 21 -16.00 -0.54 -4.65
C TRP A 21 -15.36 0.79 -5.05
N TYR A 22 -14.30 0.79 -5.85
CA TYR A 22 -13.64 2.00 -6.32
C TYR A 22 -14.53 2.86 -7.22
N GLU A 23 -15.45 2.23 -7.96
CA GLU A 23 -16.38 2.92 -8.85
C GLU A 23 -17.62 3.47 -8.12
N THR A 24 -17.90 2.97 -6.93
CA THR A 24 -19.09 3.30 -6.16
C THR A 24 -18.76 4.01 -4.84
N SER A 25 -18.86 3.31 -3.74
CA SER A 25 -18.68 3.86 -2.38
C SER A 25 -17.24 4.30 -2.08
N GLY A 26 -16.25 3.75 -2.76
CA GLY A 26 -14.83 4.08 -2.64
C GLY A 26 -14.36 5.25 -3.50
N ARG A 27 -15.16 5.72 -4.47
CA ARG A 27 -14.74 6.74 -5.45
C ARG A 27 -14.12 8.00 -4.82
N ARG A 28 -14.68 8.48 -3.72
CA ARG A 28 -14.12 9.64 -3.01
C ARG A 28 -12.79 9.30 -2.35
N ALA A 29 -12.69 8.13 -1.76
CA ALA A 29 -11.47 7.67 -1.11
C ALA A 29 -10.36 7.50 -2.15
N ASP A 30 -10.61 6.76 -3.21
CA ASP A 30 -9.70 6.54 -4.33
C ASP A 30 -9.10 7.86 -4.87
N ARG A 31 -9.97 8.83 -5.18
CA ARG A 31 -9.53 10.13 -5.70
C ARG A 31 -8.59 10.86 -4.73
N LEU A 32 -8.90 10.87 -3.43
CA LEU A 32 -8.11 11.59 -2.43
C LEU A 32 -6.81 10.84 -2.07
N GLU A 33 -6.83 9.52 -2.05
CA GLU A 33 -5.66 8.67 -1.88
C GLU A 33 -4.69 8.85 -3.06
N LYS A 34 -5.17 8.75 -4.29
CA LYS A 34 -4.38 9.00 -5.51
C LYS A 34 -3.81 10.42 -5.55
N ALA A 35 -4.56 11.44 -5.12
CA ALA A 35 -4.05 12.81 -5.06
C ALA A 35 -2.87 12.94 -4.07
N LEU A 36 -2.99 12.33 -2.87
CA LEU A 36 -1.90 12.29 -1.90
C LEU A 36 -0.70 11.49 -2.42
N LEU A 37 -0.93 10.30 -2.97
CA LEU A 37 0.14 9.45 -3.51
C LEU A 37 0.89 10.14 -4.66
N ARG A 38 0.18 10.85 -5.55
CA ARG A 38 0.80 11.65 -6.63
C ARG A 38 1.73 12.73 -6.08
N ARG A 39 1.32 13.41 -5.02
CA ARG A 39 2.17 14.41 -4.37
C ARG A 39 3.42 13.79 -3.74
N LEU A 40 3.28 12.63 -3.11
CA LEU A 40 4.41 11.91 -2.52
C LEU A 40 5.38 11.41 -3.60
N LEU A 41 4.83 10.88 -4.70
CA LEU A 41 5.59 10.44 -5.86
C LEU A 41 6.43 11.58 -6.48
N ALA A 42 5.89 12.79 -6.53
CA ALA A 42 6.59 13.97 -7.04
C ALA A 42 7.82 14.38 -6.20
N GLY A 43 7.98 13.82 -5.00
CA GLY A 43 9.16 13.99 -4.14
C GLY A 43 10.38 13.17 -4.58
N PHE A 44 10.23 12.24 -5.53
CA PHE A 44 11.30 11.42 -6.07
C PHE A 44 11.80 11.95 -7.43
N SER A 45 13.12 11.93 -7.63
CA SER A 45 13.73 12.43 -8.86
C SER A 45 13.58 11.40 -9.99
N ARG A 46 12.58 11.58 -10.85
CA ARG A 46 12.36 10.83 -12.11
C ARG A 46 12.45 9.30 -11.98
N PRO A 47 11.70 8.65 -11.07
CA PRO A 47 11.65 7.20 -11.02
C PRO A 47 11.08 6.66 -12.33
N ARG A 48 11.58 5.52 -12.79
CA ARG A 48 11.13 4.84 -14.02
C ARG A 48 10.35 3.59 -13.74
N THR A 49 10.78 2.81 -12.74
CA THR A 49 10.23 1.50 -12.40
C THR A 49 9.61 1.53 -11.01
N LEU A 50 8.50 0.81 -10.86
CA LEU A 50 7.83 0.66 -9.56
C LEU A 50 7.27 -0.75 -9.41
N LEU A 51 7.55 -1.37 -8.26
CA LEU A 51 6.87 -2.57 -7.80
C LEU A 51 5.76 -2.19 -6.80
N GLU A 52 4.52 -2.61 -7.07
CA GLU A 52 3.47 -2.59 -6.06
C GLU A 52 3.37 -3.96 -5.40
N VAL A 53 3.60 -4.02 -4.09
CA VAL A 53 3.50 -5.22 -3.26
C VAL A 53 2.12 -5.26 -2.60
N GLY A 54 1.41 -6.38 -2.75
CA GLY A 54 0.02 -6.53 -2.35
C GLY A 54 -0.94 -5.79 -3.29
N CYS A 55 -0.72 -5.93 -4.59
CA CYS A 55 -1.42 -5.16 -5.63
C CYS A 55 -2.91 -5.52 -5.79
N GLY A 56 -3.37 -6.65 -5.23
CA GLY A 56 -4.73 -7.14 -5.39
C GLY A 56 -5.11 -7.29 -6.87
N THR A 57 -6.20 -6.65 -7.27
CA THR A 57 -6.69 -6.60 -8.65
C THR A 57 -5.91 -5.63 -9.55
N GLY A 58 -4.79 -5.07 -9.08
CA GLY A 58 -3.92 -4.17 -9.85
C GLY A 58 -4.43 -2.73 -9.97
N HIS A 59 -5.39 -2.30 -9.14
CA HIS A 59 -5.98 -0.97 -9.23
C HIS A 59 -4.95 0.17 -9.14
N PHE A 60 -4.08 0.13 -8.14
CA PHE A 60 -3.01 1.14 -8.01
C PHE A 60 -1.83 0.84 -8.94
N THR A 61 -1.56 -0.42 -9.29
CA THR A 61 -0.53 -0.75 -10.30
C THR A 61 -0.86 -0.07 -11.63
N ARG A 62 -2.11 -0.19 -12.11
CA ARG A 62 -2.57 0.50 -13.33
C ARG A 62 -2.45 2.02 -13.19
N TRP A 63 -2.88 2.55 -12.05
CA TRP A 63 -2.75 3.98 -11.80
C TRP A 63 -1.29 4.47 -11.77
N PHE A 64 -0.35 3.73 -11.21
CA PHE A 64 1.07 4.06 -11.29
C PHE A 64 1.59 4.03 -12.74
N GLY A 65 1.12 3.09 -13.55
CA GLY A 65 1.37 3.07 -14.99
C GLY A 65 0.88 4.33 -15.70
N GLU A 66 -0.31 4.81 -15.36
CA GLU A 66 -0.86 6.10 -15.86
C GLU A 66 -0.05 7.32 -15.42
N GLN A 67 0.72 7.23 -14.33
CA GLN A 67 1.67 8.27 -13.92
C GLN A 67 3.00 8.22 -14.71
N GLY A 68 3.13 7.32 -15.69
CA GLY A 68 4.30 7.18 -16.55
C GLY A 68 5.38 6.23 -16.01
N LEU A 69 5.07 5.42 -15.00
CA LEU A 69 5.98 4.42 -14.45
C LEU A 69 5.83 3.07 -15.17
N GLN A 70 6.93 2.36 -15.34
CA GLN A 70 6.91 0.94 -15.67
C GLN A 70 6.54 0.18 -14.38
N ALA A 71 5.24 0.04 -14.17
CA ALA A 71 4.71 -0.56 -12.95
C ALA A 71 4.54 -2.08 -13.10
N MET A 72 4.86 -2.81 -12.04
CA MET A 72 4.61 -4.25 -11.88
C MET A 72 3.86 -4.47 -10.57
N GLY A 73 2.89 -5.40 -10.57
CA GLY A 73 2.17 -5.81 -9.37
C GLY A 73 2.65 -7.17 -8.84
N LEU A 74 2.72 -7.30 -7.50
CA LEU A 74 2.93 -8.57 -6.83
C LEU A 74 1.84 -8.76 -5.78
N ASP A 75 1.24 -9.95 -5.74
CA ASP A 75 0.27 -10.33 -4.71
C ASP A 75 0.39 -11.81 -4.35
N LEU A 76 0.00 -12.16 -3.14
CA LEU A 76 -0.04 -13.54 -2.67
C LEU A 76 -1.26 -14.30 -3.25
N SER A 77 -2.34 -13.59 -3.54
CA SER A 77 -3.63 -14.13 -3.96
C SER A 77 -3.69 -14.34 -5.47
N SER A 78 -3.65 -15.59 -5.90
CA SER A 78 -3.83 -15.93 -7.33
C SER A 78 -5.20 -15.52 -7.89
N PRO A 79 -6.34 -15.58 -7.16
CA PRO A 79 -7.61 -15.04 -7.65
C PRO A 79 -7.59 -13.53 -7.89
N MET A 80 -6.94 -12.75 -7.02
CA MET A 80 -6.76 -11.31 -7.24
C MET A 80 -5.92 -11.04 -8.49
N LEU A 81 -4.82 -11.77 -8.66
CA LEU A 81 -3.95 -11.63 -9.84
C LEU A 81 -4.65 -12.03 -11.14
N ALA A 82 -5.51 -13.05 -11.12
CA ALA A 82 -6.30 -13.42 -12.27
C ALA A 82 -7.21 -12.27 -12.73
N GLU A 83 -7.85 -11.58 -11.78
CA GLU A 83 -8.64 -10.38 -12.07
C GLU A 83 -7.75 -9.23 -12.55
N ALA A 84 -6.57 -9.02 -11.96
CA ALA A 84 -5.63 -7.98 -12.39
C ALA A 84 -5.21 -8.15 -13.86
N VAL A 85 -4.92 -9.38 -14.28
CA VAL A 85 -4.57 -9.72 -15.68
C VAL A 85 -5.78 -9.51 -16.62
N HIS A 86 -6.99 -9.81 -16.13
CA HIS A 86 -8.21 -9.57 -16.91
C HIS A 86 -8.46 -8.07 -17.16
N LEU A 87 -8.14 -7.23 -16.18
CA LEU A 87 -8.40 -5.79 -16.20
C LEU A 87 -7.30 -4.96 -16.87
N GLY A 88 -6.13 -5.53 -17.16
CA GLY A 88 -5.03 -4.77 -17.78
C GLY A 88 -3.85 -5.62 -18.21
N SER A 89 -2.95 -5.01 -19.00
CA SER A 89 -1.81 -5.69 -19.63
C SER A 89 -0.48 -5.48 -18.90
N LEU A 90 -0.50 -4.95 -17.66
CA LEU A 90 0.72 -4.79 -16.88
C LEU A 90 1.24 -6.14 -16.37
N PRO A 91 2.55 -6.24 -16.09
CA PRO A 91 3.12 -7.46 -15.52
C PRO A 91 2.67 -7.67 -14.07
N TYR A 92 2.25 -8.90 -13.77
CA TYR A 92 1.85 -9.33 -12.44
C TYR A 92 2.57 -10.62 -12.06
N VAL A 93 3.00 -10.73 -10.80
CA VAL A 93 3.74 -11.89 -10.26
C VAL A 93 3.08 -12.34 -8.96
N GLN A 94 2.91 -13.65 -8.80
CA GLN A 94 2.50 -14.21 -7.51
C GLN A 94 3.71 -14.29 -6.57
N GLY A 95 3.58 -13.75 -5.36
CA GLY A 95 4.66 -13.76 -4.37
C GLY A 95 4.22 -13.33 -2.99
N ASP A 96 5.10 -13.59 -2.01
CA ASP A 96 4.91 -13.19 -0.61
C ASP A 96 5.65 -11.87 -0.35
N ALA A 97 4.97 -10.91 0.26
CA ALA A 97 5.55 -9.65 0.70
C ALA A 97 6.70 -9.82 1.71
N LEU A 98 6.73 -10.96 2.42
CA LEU A 98 7.76 -11.29 3.41
C LEU A 98 9.04 -11.89 2.79
N ALA A 99 9.01 -12.26 1.50
CA ALA A 99 10.13 -12.84 0.76
C ALA A 99 9.99 -12.50 -0.73
N LEU A 100 10.35 -11.29 -1.12
CA LEU A 100 10.19 -10.81 -2.49
C LEU A 100 11.16 -11.49 -3.47
N PRO A 101 10.68 -12.05 -4.60
CA PRO A 101 11.50 -12.85 -5.53
C PRO A 101 12.33 -11.97 -6.47
N PHE A 102 12.87 -10.86 -5.97
CA PHE A 102 13.65 -9.90 -6.75
C PHE A 102 15.00 -9.63 -6.10
N GLN A 103 15.97 -9.23 -6.91
CA GLN A 103 17.29 -8.80 -6.42
C GLN A 103 17.18 -7.47 -5.66
N ALA A 104 18.18 -7.18 -4.83
CA ALA A 104 18.32 -5.87 -4.19
C ALA A 104 18.40 -4.76 -5.24
N GLY A 105 17.68 -3.65 -5.02
CA GLY A 105 17.65 -2.52 -5.92
C GLY A 105 17.05 -2.78 -7.30
N ALA A 106 16.19 -3.78 -7.44
CA ALA A 106 15.58 -4.15 -8.73
C ALA A 106 14.60 -3.10 -9.28
N PHE A 107 14.04 -2.25 -8.41
CA PHE A 107 13.08 -1.22 -8.78
C PHE A 107 13.51 0.13 -8.22
N ASP A 108 13.21 1.20 -8.96
CA ASP A 108 13.46 2.56 -8.45
C ASP A 108 12.63 2.81 -7.18
N LEU A 109 11.35 2.44 -7.21
CA LEU A 109 10.42 2.57 -6.09
C LEU A 109 9.69 1.26 -5.80
N VAL A 110 9.30 1.10 -4.52
CA VAL A 110 8.36 0.06 -4.10
C VAL A 110 7.17 0.71 -3.40
N ALA A 111 5.96 0.31 -3.78
CA ALA A 111 4.72 0.77 -3.16
C ALA A 111 4.03 -0.34 -2.38
N LEU A 112 3.48 -0.02 -1.21
CA LEU A 112 2.58 -0.88 -0.44
C LEU A 112 1.34 -0.05 -0.08
N ILE A 113 0.24 -0.28 -0.80
CA ILE A 113 -0.99 0.49 -0.64
C ILE A 113 -2.09 -0.40 -0.07
N THR A 114 -2.51 -0.13 1.16
CA THR A 114 -3.49 -0.93 1.93
C THR A 114 -3.09 -2.42 2.04
N THR A 115 -1.79 -2.68 2.13
CA THR A 115 -1.19 -4.01 2.18
C THR A 115 -0.71 -4.37 3.58
N LEU A 116 -0.05 -3.43 4.26
CA LEU A 116 0.52 -3.66 5.60
C LEU A 116 -0.51 -4.05 6.64
N GLU A 117 -1.77 -3.69 6.40
CA GLU A 117 -2.91 -4.05 7.24
C GLU A 117 -3.15 -5.55 7.35
N PHE A 118 -2.71 -6.31 6.35
CA PHE A 118 -3.02 -7.73 6.18
C PHE A 118 -1.79 -8.65 6.24
N VAL A 119 -0.58 -8.09 6.34
CA VAL A 119 0.64 -8.90 6.50
C VAL A 119 0.89 -9.25 7.97
N ASN A 120 1.38 -10.46 8.21
CA ASN A 120 1.65 -10.95 9.57
C ASN A 120 2.84 -10.23 10.21
N ASP A 121 3.87 -9.92 9.43
CA ASP A 121 5.07 -9.22 9.87
C ASP A 121 5.35 -7.97 9.01
N PRO A 122 4.80 -6.80 9.42
CA PRO A 122 5.02 -5.56 8.70
C PRO A 122 6.49 -5.11 8.66
N VAL A 123 7.30 -5.46 9.65
CA VAL A 123 8.73 -5.10 9.67
C VAL A 123 9.47 -5.88 8.59
N GLN A 124 9.22 -7.18 8.49
CA GLN A 124 9.81 -8.02 7.44
C GLN A 124 9.37 -7.58 6.04
N ALA A 125 8.08 -7.29 5.85
CA ALA A 125 7.58 -6.79 4.56
C ALA A 125 8.24 -5.46 4.14
N LEU A 126 8.39 -4.52 5.09
CA LEU A 126 9.08 -3.26 4.86
C LEU A 126 10.59 -3.45 4.62
N SER A 127 11.23 -4.42 5.29
CA SER A 127 12.63 -4.76 5.06
C SER A 127 12.86 -5.30 3.66
N GLU A 128 12.02 -6.22 3.19
CA GLU A 128 12.06 -6.73 1.82
C GLU A 128 11.78 -5.63 0.79
N ALA A 129 10.78 -4.79 1.03
CA ALA A 129 10.50 -3.63 0.18
C ALA A 129 11.71 -2.68 0.11
N THR A 130 12.37 -2.43 1.25
CA THR A 130 13.59 -1.61 1.31
C THR A 130 14.75 -2.25 0.54
N ARG A 131 14.91 -3.56 0.66
CA ARG A 131 15.96 -4.32 -0.04
C ARG A 131 15.82 -4.24 -1.56
N VAL A 132 14.60 -4.35 -2.09
CA VAL A 132 14.37 -4.37 -3.54
C VAL A 132 14.21 -2.98 -4.16
N ALA A 133 14.02 -1.94 -3.35
CA ALA A 133 13.96 -0.55 -3.79
C ALA A 133 15.37 0.05 -3.94
N GLN A 134 15.57 0.90 -4.95
CA GLN A 134 16.80 1.65 -5.17
C GLN A 134 16.72 3.06 -4.55
N HIS A 135 15.61 3.75 -4.71
CA HIS A 135 15.45 5.15 -4.29
C HIS A 135 14.49 5.33 -3.11
N GLY A 136 13.53 4.43 -2.93
CA GLY A 136 12.65 4.55 -1.78
C GLY A 136 11.31 3.84 -1.89
N LEU A 137 10.45 4.13 -0.89
CA LEU A 137 9.13 3.50 -0.77
C LEU A 137 8.01 4.53 -0.79
N ILE A 138 6.85 4.12 -1.27
CA ILE A 138 5.56 4.82 -1.10
C ILE A 138 4.62 3.89 -0.33
N LEU A 139 4.19 4.34 0.85
CA LEU A 139 3.27 3.58 1.69
C LEU A 139 1.93 4.30 1.76
N GLY A 140 0.86 3.53 1.68
CA GLY A 140 -0.50 3.98 1.90
C GLY A 140 -1.20 3.06 2.87
N VAL A 141 -1.60 3.54 4.07
CA VAL A 141 -2.21 2.70 5.10
C VAL A 141 -3.42 3.38 5.74
N LEU A 142 -4.31 2.56 6.27
CA LEU A 142 -5.48 3.01 7.02
C LEU A 142 -5.08 3.48 8.41
N ASN A 143 -5.56 4.69 8.75
CA ASN A 143 -5.21 5.34 10.01
C ASN A 143 -6.14 4.92 11.15
N ARG A 144 -5.56 4.32 12.20
CA ARG A 144 -6.27 3.90 13.42
C ARG A 144 -6.93 5.06 14.18
N GLN A 145 -6.35 6.26 14.13
CA GLN A 145 -6.84 7.45 14.86
C GLN A 145 -7.96 8.19 14.14
N SER A 146 -8.51 7.63 13.06
CA SER A 146 -9.54 8.29 12.25
C SER A 146 -10.96 7.84 12.59
N LEU A 147 -11.94 8.71 12.30
CA LEU A 147 -13.36 8.36 12.35
C LEU A 147 -13.70 7.21 11.37
N LEU A 148 -13.00 7.14 10.25
CA LEU A 148 -13.16 6.08 9.26
C LEU A 148 -12.79 4.71 9.85
N ALA A 149 -11.66 4.62 10.56
CA ALA A 149 -11.23 3.39 11.24
C ALA A 149 -12.25 2.95 12.29
N TRP A 150 -12.76 3.89 13.07
CA TRP A 150 -13.79 3.61 14.07
C TRP A 150 -15.07 3.03 13.43
N ARG A 151 -15.54 3.62 12.32
CA ARG A 151 -16.70 3.13 11.57
C ARG A 151 -16.46 1.74 11.00
N ARG A 152 -15.31 1.49 10.34
CA ARG A 152 -14.94 0.20 9.75
C ARG A 152 -14.86 -0.91 10.80
N LYS A 153 -14.24 -0.65 11.96
CA LYS A 153 -14.21 -1.63 13.06
C LYS A 153 -15.58 -1.95 13.63
N ARG A 154 -16.56 -1.05 13.51
CA ARG A 154 -17.94 -1.24 13.98
C ARG A 154 -18.91 -1.75 12.91
N SER A 155 -18.52 -1.80 11.64
CA SER A 155 -19.38 -2.29 10.55
C SER A 155 -19.72 -3.79 10.67
N GLY A 156 -18.93 -4.55 11.42
CA GLY A 156 -19.07 -6.00 11.54
C GLY A 156 -18.52 -6.79 10.36
N GLU A 157 -18.02 -6.12 9.33
CA GLU A 157 -17.39 -6.76 8.18
C GLU A 157 -16.10 -7.49 8.58
N SER A 158 -16.00 -8.78 8.25
CA SER A 158 -14.87 -9.64 8.60
C SER A 158 -13.51 -9.11 8.14
N LEU A 159 -13.47 -8.48 6.97
CA LEU A 159 -12.25 -7.88 6.41
C LEU A 159 -11.65 -6.82 7.37
N TRP A 160 -12.50 -5.91 7.86
CA TRP A 160 -12.03 -4.84 8.77
C TRP A 160 -11.72 -5.34 10.18
N GLN A 161 -12.28 -6.47 10.60
CA GLN A 161 -11.92 -7.11 11.86
C GLN A 161 -10.50 -7.71 11.83
N MET A 162 -10.10 -8.26 10.68
CA MET A 162 -8.76 -8.82 10.48
C MET A 162 -7.69 -7.75 10.23
N ALA A 163 -8.07 -6.61 9.63
CA ALA A 163 -7.14 -5.55 9.26
C ALA A 163 -6.47 -4.92 10.49
N ARG A 164 -5.16 -4.76 10.46
CA ARG A 164 -4.38 -3.96 11.40
C ARG A 164 -4.33 -2.52 10.89
N PHE A 165 -4.80 -1.57 11.68
CA PHE A 165 -4.68 -0.14 11.36
C PHE A 165 -3.50 0.48 12.09
N PHE A 166 -2.86 1.48 11.49
CA PHE A 166 -1.63 2.09 11.97
C PHE A 166 -1.85 3.53 12.40
N THR A 167 -0.96 4.05 13.23
CA THR A 167 -0.79 5.49 13.44
C THR A 167 0.44 5.99 12.68
N PRO A 168 0.55 7.28 12.35
CA PRO A 168 1.77 7.82 11.72
C PRO A 168 3.04 7.51 12.51
N ALA A 169 3.01 7.67 13.83
CA ALA A 169 4.16 7.40 14.70
C ALA A 169 4.55 5.91 14.73
N GLU A 170 3.56 5.00 14.69
CA GLU A 170 3.79 3.56 14.62
C GLU A 170 4.41 3.18 13.27
N LEU A 171 3.90 3.72 12.16
CA LEU A 171 4.43 3.46 10.83
C LEU A 171 5.89 3.97 10.69
N VAL A 172 6.20 5.15 11.23
CA VAL A 172 7.58 5.67 11.28
C VAL A 172 8.50 4.71 12.04
N ARG A 173 8.09 4.22 13.21
CA ARG A 173 8.90 3.26 14.00
C ARG A 173 9.13 1.95 13.25
N LEU A 174 8.09 1.38 12.64
CA LEU A 174 8.21 0.15 11.85
C LEU A 174 9.18 0.34 10.68
N MET A 175 9.08 1.48 9.99
CA MET A 175 9.99 1.81 8.89
C MET A 175 11.44 1.98 9.35
N GLN A 176 11.67 2.63 10.50
CA GLN A 176 13.02 2.78 11.07
C GLN A 176 13.62 1.43 11.46
N GLN A 177 12.81 0.49 11.98
CA GLN A 177 13.25 -0.87 12.28
C GLN A 177 13.60 -1.65 11.01
N ALA A 178 12.77 -1.54 9.99
CA ALA A 178 12.96 -2.24 8.72
C ALA A 178 14.16 -1.71 7.90
N ALA A 179 14.43 -0.41 8.00
CA ALA A 179 15.53 0.25 7.31
C ALA A 179 16.87 0.16 8.07
N ALA A 180 17.02 -0.79 9.02
CA ALA A 180 18.24 -0.92 9.84
C ALA A 180 19.51 -0.91 8.97
N GLY A 181 20.38 0.08 9.18
CA GLY A 181 21.62 0.27 8.40
C GLY A 181 21.47 1.16 7.15
N THR A 182 20.27 1.51 6.75
CA THR A 182 20.01 2.44 5.62
C THR A 182 19.55 3.80 6.15
N ARG A 183 20.18 4.89 5.72
CA ARG A 183 19.69 6.23 6.04
C ARG A 183 18.45 6.52 5.23
N VAL A 184 17.36 6.89 5.91
CA VAL A 184 16.07 7.19 5.26
C VAL A 184 15.54 8.55 5.70
N LYS A 185 14.99 9.30 4.74
CA LYS A 185 14.18 10.50 5.00
C LYS A 185 12.72 10.13 4.86
N ILE A 186 11.93 10.39 5.89
CA ILE A 186 10.50 10.03 5.95
C ILE A 186 9.65 11.30 5.92
N VAL A 187 8.69 11.34 5.00
CA VAL A 187 7.68 12.39 4.90
C VAL A 187 6.32 11.72 4.88
N TRP A 188 5.39 12.16 5.71
CA TRP A 188 4.03 11.64 5.71
C TRP A 188 2.99 12.75 5.74
N ARG A 189 1.79 12.44 5.24
CA ARG A 189 0.59 13.25 5.25
C ARG A 189 -0.61 12.35 5.47
N THR A 190 -1.74 12.92 5.87
CA THR A 190 -3.01 12.18 5.92
C THR A 190 -4.06 12.86 5.05
N THR A 191 -4.98 12.05 4.52
CA THR A 191 -6.16 12.50 3.77
C THR A 191 -7.41 11.77 4.26
N LEU A 192 -8.53 11.88 3.55
CA LEU A 192 -9.83 11.35 3.97
C LEU A 192 -10.35 11.99 5.27
N TRP A 193 -10.25 13.30 5.36
CA TRP A 193 -10.86 14.08 6.42
C TRP A 193 -12.39 14.13 6.24
N PRO A 194 -13.19 14.15 7.32
CA PRO A 194 -14.64 14.18 7.21
C PRO A 194 -15.18 15.38 6.41
N VAL A 195 -14.58 16.54 6.58
CA VAL A 195 -15.04 17.82 6.00
C VAL A 195 -14.02 18.50 5.09
N TRP A 196 -12.78 18.01 5.03
CA TRP A 196 -11.71 18.59 4.22
C TRP A 196 -11.34 17.69 3.04
N PRO A 197 -11.33 18.21 1.79
CA PRO A 197 -11.05 17.41 0.61
C PRO A 197 -9.55 17.24 0.30
N GLY A 198 -8.66 17.80 1.11
CA GLY A 198 -7.22 17.79 0.88
C GLY A 198 -6.45 16.89 1.83
N GLU A 199 -5.16 17.11 1.87
CA GLU A 199 -4.20 16.43 2.73
C GLU A 199 -3.63 17.41 3.77
N LEU A 200 -3.30 16.90 4.94
CA LEU A 200 -2.74 17.70 6.03
C LEU A 200 -1.64 16.90 6.76
N PRO A 201 -0.65 17.59 7.37
CA PRO A 201 0.36 16.96 8.23
C PRO A 201 -0.16 16.69 9.65
N LEU A 202 -1.44 16.32 9.76
CA LEU A 202 -2.12 16.03 11.01
C LEU A 202 -2.45 14.54 11.08
N SER A 203 -2.51 13.98 12.27
CA SER A 203 -2.57 12.52 12.49
C SER A 203 -3.96 11.89 12.41
N TRP A 204 -5.04 12.62 12.05
CA TRP A 204 -6.43 12.14 12.18
C TRP A 204 -7.16 11.85 10.86
N GLY A 205 -6.55 12.09 9.70
CA GLY A 205 -7.14 11.71 8.41
C GLY A 205 -7.28 10.19 8.28
N GLY A 206 -8.24 9.73 7.48
CA GLY A 206 -8.58 8.31 7.34
C GLY A 206 -7.50 7.43 6.72
N PHE A 207 -6.62 8.04 5.92
CA PHE A 207 -5.55 7.38 5.19
C PHE A 207 -4.22 8.12 5.43
N ILE A 208 -3.17 7.38 5.70
CA ILE A 208 -1.80 7.88 5.84
C ILE A 208 -1.05 7.54 4.56
N GLY A 209 -0.57 8.55 3.85
CA GLY A 209 0.45 8.39 2.82
C GLY A 209 1.83 8.71 3.38
N MET A 210 2.82 7.89 3.07
CA MET A 210 4.21 8.08 3.51
C MET A 210 5.18 7.85 2.34
N ALA A 211 6.09 8.78 2.14
CA ALA A 211 7.25 8.63 1.27
C ALA A 211 8.50 8.41 2.11
N VAL A 212 9.26 7.41 1.76
CA VAL A 212 10.54 7.06 2.39
C VAL A 212 11.61 7.13 1.32
N SER A 213 12.46 8.15 1.35
CA SER A 213 13.57 8.30 0.42
C SER A 213 14.84 7.73 1.05
N MET A 214 15.54 6.86 0.32
CA MET A 214 16.87 6.41 0.70
C MET A 214 17.86 7.54 0.45
N VAL A 215 18.71 7.81 1.43
CA VAL A 215 19.73 8.86 1.34
C VAL A 215 21.05 8.17 1.14
N GLU A 216 21.71 8.49 0.02
CA GLU A 216 23.08 8.03 -0.22
C GLU A 216 23.99 8.47 0.93
N PRO A 217 24.98 7.63 1.30
CA PRO A 217 25.88 7.92 2.42
C PRO A 217 26.76 9.13 2.22
#